data_d921dee6956e5c07a14571727c417b47
#
_entry.id   d921dee6956e5c07a14571727c417b47
#
_cell.length_a   1.000
_cell.length_b   1.000
_cell.length_c   1.000
_cell.angle_alpha   90.00
_cell.angle_beta   90.00
_cell.angle_gamma   90.00
#
_symmetry.space_group_name_H-M   'P 1'
#
loop_
_entity.id
_entity.type
_entity.pdbx_description
1 polymer ?
#
loop_
_entity_poly.entity_id
_entity_poly.type
_entity_poly.pdbx_seq_one_letter_code
_entity_poly.pdbx_strand_id
1 'polypeptide(L)'
;MVGLTVSPEISLVDEPVKIQAWGLPPDQVITLGAWLKDEKGHIFHSRAFYKTDMEGKVDLEKTPATGGDFQGVCPMGLFWALKPKIQFKQLIKHDVVGSPFLVHLELYSSFEFNPREDSPAATKVIERWYAAPGVKRILIREGRVRGALFLPPGEGPFPGVVDMFGAVGGLLEYRSSLLASRGFASLALAYFAYDDLPIFLGEVDLKYFEEAAQFLCDHPKVSSDGVGVVAICKGAEIALIMASYLPQVTATVCINGTNAVNCMSLVYGDLIVKAIPYKMERLLSTDFLSYSATNLIDDPRKPENQYSIIPLEKARGPILFLVGNKDQHYNSLFFAREAKSRAEKYGKKDVYVQCYPEAGHLLEPSGSPFCPVSKGPFFPVPLTWGGEFLPHCKAQETCWKELQEFLRRNIRCARQNKL
;
A
#
# COMPACT_ATOMS: atom_id res chain seq x y z
N MET A 1 13.88 8.51 38.04
CA MET A 1 14.52 8.54 36.70
C MET A 1 13.41 8.43 35.67
N VAL A 2 13.37 9.35 34.73
CA VAL A 2 12.38 9.32 33.62
C VAL A 2 12.84 8.27 32.60
N GLY A 3 11.91 7.46 32.11
CA GLY A 3 12.20 6.41 31.13
C GLY A 3 11.18 6.31 30.02
N LEU A 4 11.63 5.78 28.88
CA LEU A 4 10.83 5.48 27.71
C LEU A 4 11.17 4.05 27.26
N THR A 5 10.17 3.19 27.20
CA THR A 5 10.30 1.81 26.74
C THR A 5 9.50 1.55 25.49
N VAL A 6 10.06 0.74 24.60
CA VAL A 6 9.41 0.31 23.35
C VAL A 6 9.65 -1.19 23.19
N SER A 7 8.62 -1.94 22.87
CA SER A 7 8.72 -3.39 22.68
C SER A 7 7.82 -3.86 21.55
N PRO A 8 8.35 -4.64 20.58
CA PRO A 8 9.78 -4.93 20.37
C PRO A 8 10.56 -3.71 19.84
N GLU A 9 11.88 -3.70 20.04
CA GLU A 9 12.78 -2.66 19.51
C GLU A 9 13.13 -2.90 18.04
N ILE A 10 13.07 -4.15 17.60
CA ILE A 10 13.30 -4.59 16.21
C ILE A 10 12.05 -5.34 15.77
N SER A 11 11.43 -4.89 14.68
CA SER A 11 10.18 -5.48 14.19
C SER A 11 9.96 -5.14 12.71
N LEU A 12 9.05 -5.85 12.07
CA LEU A 12 8.57 -5.45 10.75
C LEU A 12 7.69 -4.19 10.88
N VAL A 13 7.64 -3.40 9.82
CA VAL A 13 6.84 -2.17 9.79
C VAL A 13 5.33 -2.43 9.96
N ASP A 14 4.86 -3.60 9.55
CA ASP A 14 3.46 -4.03 9.67
C ASP A 14 3.14 -4.73 11.01
N GLU A 15 4.07 -4.72 11.97
CA GLU A 15 3.88 -5.25 13.32
C GLU A 15 3.67 -4.13 14.32
N PRO A 16 2.75 -4.30 15.30
CA PRO A 16 2.54 -3.31 16.34
C PRO A 16 3.72 -3.25 17.30
N VAL A 17 3.93 -2.10 17.92
CA VAL A 17 4.88 -1.89 19.01
C VAL A 17 4.19 -1.23 20.19
N LYS A 18 4.60 -1.58 21.41
CA LYS A 18 4.13 -0.99 22.66
C LYS A 18 5.08 0.10 23.09
N ILE A 19 4.54 1.28 23.39
CA ILE A 19 5.30 2.44 23.85
C ILE A 19 4.78 2.83 25.22
N GLN A 20 5.69 2.95 26.21
CA GLN A 20 5.37 3.36 27.57
C GLN A 20 6.42 4.35 28.08
N ALA A 21 5.94 5.42 28.71
CA ALA A 21 6.76 6.38 29.45
C ALA A 21 6.45 6.28 30.93
N TRP A 22 7.46 6.51 31.79
CA TRP A 22 7.34 6.38 33.23
C TRP A 22 8.34 7.27 33.97
N GLY A 23 8.13 7.42 35.30
CA GLY A 23 9.00 8.21 36.16
C GLY A 23 8.77 9.73 36.03
N LEU A 24 7.61 10.11 35.51
CA LEU A 24 7.17 11.50 35.33
C LEU A 24 6.37 11.95 36.57
N PRO A 25 6.21 13.26 36.78
CA PRO A 25 5.23 13.76 37.75
C PRO A 25 3.82 13.32 37.40
N PRO A 26 2.96 13.01 38.38
CA PRO A 26 1.56 12.72 38.15
C PRO A 26 0.79 13.91 37.59
N ASP A 27 -0.25 13.65 36.85
CA ASP A 27 -1.19 14.65 36.29
C ASP A 27 -0.54 15.71 35.39
N GLN A 28 0.62 15.42 34.82
CA GLN A 28 1.40 16.31 33.96
C GLN A 28 1.14 16.05 32.48
N VAL A 29 1.09 17.11 31.67
CA VAL A 29 1.08 17.00 30.21
C VAL A 29 2.52 16.90 29.71
N ILE A 30 2.76 15.86 28.91
CA ILE A 30 4.06 15.56 28.28
C ILE A 30 3.93 15.49 26.78
N THR A 31 5.04 15.59 26.08
CA THR A 31 5.11 15.39 24.63
C THR A 31 5.90 14.16 24.28
N LEU A 32 5.33 13.29 23.45
CA LEU A 32 6.04 12.25 22.73
C LEU A 32 6.19 12.63 21.28
N GLY A 33 7.41 12.58 20.77
CA GLY A 33 7.76 12.80 19.37
C GLY A 33 8.32 11.53 18.73
N ALA A 34 8.12 11.41 17.42
CA ALA A 34 8.79 10.42 16.60
C ALA A 34 9.38 11.10 15.36
N TRP A 35 10.56 10.67 14.94
CA TRP A 35 11.12 11.10 13.67
C TRP A 35 12.02 10.03 13.05
N LEU A 36 12.16 10.10 11.73
CA LEU A 36 13.08 9.27 10.97
C LEU A 36 13.64 10.07 9.77
N LYS A 37 14.69 9.53 9.17
CA LYS A 37 15.20 9.97 7.86
C LYS A 37 14.98 8.88 6.82
N ASP A 38 14.50 9.27 5.62
CA ASP A 38 14.52 8.37 4.48
C ASP A 38 15.96 8.19 3.94
N GLU A 39 16.14 7.31 2.96
CA GLU A 39 17.48 7.03 2.37
C GLU A 39 18.08 8.24 1.64
N LYS A 40 17.30 9.28 1.35
CA LYS A 40 17.75 10.54 0.77
C LYS A 40 18.02 11.63 1.81
N GLY A 41 17.85 11.29 3.11
CA GLY A 41 18.07 12.19 4.23
C GLY A 41 16.90 13.14 4.55
N HIS A 42 15.73 12.94 3.92
CA HIS A 42 14.55 13.75 4.24
C HIS A 42 13.95 13.31 5.57
N ILE A 43 13.60 14.30 6.39
CA ILE A 43 13.05 14.06 7.72
C ILE A 43 11.53 13.93 7.64
N PHE A 44 11.00 12.87 8.28
CA PHE A 44 9.61 12.69 8.61
C PHE A 44 9.45 12.75 10.12
N HIS A 45 8.42 13.40 10.63
CA HIS A 45 8.23 13.59 12.07
C HIS A 45 6.75 13.61 12.44
N SER A 46 6.49 13.29 13.70
CA SER A 46 5.19 13.40 14.34
C SER A 46 5.33 13.72 15.82
N ARG A 47 4.27 14.21 16.44
CA ARG A 47 4.22 14.43 17.88
C ARG A 47 2.80 14.32 18.40
N ALA A 48 2.67 13.92 19.67
CA ALA A 48 1.41 13.92 20.37
C ALA A 48 1.60 14.24 21.85
N PHE A 49 0.56 14.79 22.47
CA PHE A 49 0.53 15.21 23.86
C PHE A 49 -0.25 14.19 24.68
N TYR A 50 0.28 13.86 25.83
CA TYR A 50 -0.33 12.89 26.74
C TYR A 50 -0.35 13.44 28.16
N LYS A 51 -1.34 13.04 28.93
CA LYS A 51 -1.42 13.34 30.36
C LYS A 51 -1.02 12.10 31.14
N THR A 52 -0.06 12.24 32.05
CA THR A 52 0.38 11.16 32.92
C THR A 52 -0.71 10.77 33.91
N ASP A 53 -0.74 9.50 34.28
CA ASP A 53 -1.60 8.99 35.37
C ASP A 53 -1.06 9.40 36.75
N MET A 54 -1.75 8.97 37.82
CA MET A 54 -1.35 9.28 39.19
C MET A 54 -0.05 8.59 39.62
N GLU A 55 0.46 7.66 38.84
CA GLU A 55 1.75 6.99 39.05
C GLU A 55 2.87 7.59 38.16
N GLY A 56 2.56 8.66 37.41
CA GLY A 56 3.50 9.30 36.49
C GLY A 56 3.83 8.45 35.27
N LYS A 57 2.85 7.71 34.77
CA LYS A 57 3.00 6.81 33.59
C LYS A 57 2.11 7.23 32.44
N VAL A 58 2.54 6.85 31.23
CA VAL A 58 1.75 6.92 29.99
C VAL A 58 1.92 5.60 29.26
N ASP A 59 0.83 4.93 28.91
CA ASP A 59 0.79 3.72 28.11
C ASP A 59 -0.04 4.00 26.85
N LEU A 60 0.58 4.01 25.68
CA LEU A 60 -0.10 4.38 24.42
C LEU A 60 -1.20 3.40 24.02
N GLU A 61 -1.23 2.19 24.58
CA GLU A 61 -2.34 1.25 24.35
C GLU A 61 -3.62 1.67 25.10
N LYS A 62 -3.52 2.55 26.11
CA LYS A 62 -4.62 2.90 27.00
C LYS A 62 -4.83 4.40 27.15
N THR A 63 -3.72 5.16 27.19
CA THR A 63 -3.75 6.60 27.43
C THR A 63 -4.08 7.35 26.14
N PRO A 64 -5.17 8.14 26.11
CA PRO A 64 -5.49 8.92 24.93
C PRO A 64 -4.49 10.08 24.74
N ALA A 65 -4.10 10.32 23.51
CA ALA A 65 -3.47 11.58 23.13
C ALA A 65 -4.48 12.73 23.28
N THR A 66 -4.07 13.80 23.95
CA THR A 66 -4.91 14.99 24.18
C THR A 66 -4.80 16.00 23.04
N GLY A 67 -3.84 15.83 22.14
CA GLY A 67 -3.59 16.69 20.98
C GLY A 67 -2.26 16.39 20.31
N GLY A 68 -1.85 17.30 19.44
CA GLY A 68 -0.69 17.14 18.57
C GLY A 68 -1.11 16.78 17.16
N ASP A 69 -0.48 15.80 16.54
CA ASP A 69 -0.80 15.35 15.18
C ASP A 69 -2.02 14.40 15.14
N PHE A 70 -2.48 13.94 16.30
CA PHE A 70 -3.68 13.12 16.45
C PHE A 70 -4.25 13.19 17.87
N GLN A 71 -5.45 12.64 18.07
CA GLN A 71 -6.15 12.57 19.37
C GLN A 71 -6.72 11.18 19.62
N GLY A 72 -6.99 10.86 20.90
CA GLY A 72 -7.58 9.60 21.32
C GLY A 72 -6.58 8.48 21.54
N VAL A 73 -7.07 7.27 21.82
CA VAL A 73 -6.24 6.08 22.01
C VAL A 73 -5.77 5.56 20.66
N CYS A 74 -4.50 5.71 20.39
CA CYS A 74 -3.89 5.39 19.11
C CYS A 74 -2.46 4.85 19.32
N PRO A 75 -2.30 3.53 19.61
CA PRO A 75 -0.99 2.95 19.95
C PRO A 75 0.09 3.17 18.90
N MET A 76 -0.28 3.10 17.61
CA MET A 76 0.61 3.32 16.48
C MET A 76 0.59 4.75 15.94
N GLY A 77 -0.10 5.67 16.62
CA GLY A 77 -0.38 7.03 16.14
C GLY A 77 0.87 7.84 15.79
N LEU A 78 1.96 7.69 16.54
CA LEU A 78 3.23 8.37 16.24
C LEU A 78 3.84 7.91 14.91
N PHE A 79 3.65 6.64 14.51
CA PHE A 79 4.12 6.13 13.22
C PHE A 79 3.19 6.53 12.08
N TRP A 80 1.88 6.43 12.31
CA TRP A 80 0.87 6.79 11.30
C TRP A 80 0.87 8.28 10.97
N ALA A 81 1.19 9.14 11.97
CA ALA A 81 1.23 10.58 11.82
C ALA A 81 2.58 11.13 11.30
N LEU A 82 3.55 10.27 10.97
CA LEU A 82 4.82 10.72 10.39
C LEU A 82 4.58 11.50 9.10
N LYS A 83 4.85 12.79 9.14
CA LYS A 83 4.69 13.71 8.01
C LYS A 83 6.04 14.29 7.59
N PRO A 84 6.23 14.56 6.29
CA PRO A 84 7.49 15.09 5.78
C PRO A 84 7.69 16.54 6.17
N LYS A 85 8.93 16.96 6.42
CA LYS A 85 9.30 18.39 6.49
C LYS A 85 9.26 19.07 5.12
N ILE A 86 9.47 18.31 4.04
CA ILE A 86 9.33 18.79 2.66
C ILE A 86 7.92 18.47 2.21
N GLN A 87 7.13 19.47 1.84
CA GLN A 87 5.75 19.30 1.42
C GLN A 87 5.59 18.29 0.29
N PHE A 88 4.49 17.56 0.32
CA PHE A 88 4.04 16.63 -0.72
C PHE A 88 4.96 15.42 -0.97
N LYS A 89 5.85 15.10 -0.02
CA LYS A 89 6.70 13.93 -0.12
C LYS A 89 6.05 12.74 0.59
N GLN A 90 5.93 11.61 -0.11
CA GLN A 90 5.54 10.33 0.48
C GLN A 90 6.76 9.61 1.05
N LEU A 91 6.60 8.94 2.19
CA LEU A 91 7.62 8.04 2.73
C LEU A 91 7.57 6.71 1.96
N ILE A 92 8.64 6.40 1.26
CA ILE A 92 8.79 5.15 0.51
C ILE A 92 10.12 4.52 0.90
N LYS A 93 10.10 3.23 1.27
CA LYS A 93 11.30 2.45 1.52
C LYS A 93 11.85 1.86 0.21
N HIS A 94 13.09 2.16 -0.11
CA HIS A 94 13.76 1.65 -1.30
C HIS A 94 14.68 0.47 -0.98
N ASP A 95 15.54 0.59 0.03
CA ASP A 95 16.39 -0.53 0.49
C ASP A 95 15.62 -1.40 1.49
N VAL A 96 14.76 -2.28 0.98
CA VAL A 96 13.82 -3.06 1.81
C VAL A 96 14.46 -4.22 2.58
N VAL A 97 15.66 -4.68 2.18
CA VAL A 97 16.35 -5.83 2.81
C VAL A 97 17.66 -5.45 3.49
N GLY A 98 18.35 -4.41 3.04
CA GLY A 98 19.69 -4.06 3.54
C GLY A 98 19.68 -3.20 4.80
N SER A 99 18.61 -2.41 5.04
CA SER A 99 18.54 -1.52 6.19
C SER A 99 17.11 -1.27 6.66
N PRO A 100 16.86 -1.06 7.96
CA PRO A 100 15.57 -0.63 8.48
C PRO A 100 15.38 0.88 8.34
N PHE A 101 14.16 1.37 8.59
CA PHE A 101 14.00 2.73 9.09
C PHE A 101 14.36 2.77 10.58
N LEU A 102 15.26 3.67 10.95
CA LEU A 102 15.57 4.00 12.34
C LEU A 102 14.59 5.07 12.80
N VAL A 103 13.64 4.68 13.65
CA VAL A 103 12.68 5.62 14.22
C VAL A 103 13.16 6.07 15.58
N HIS A 104 13.41 7.36 15.70
CA HIS A 104 13.78 8.02 16.96
C HIS A 104 12.52 8.44 17.69
N LEU A 105 12.35 7.96 18.91
CA LEU A 105 11.29 8.34 19.82
C LEU A 105 11.87 9.22 20.91
N GLU A 106 11.21 10.34 21.19
CA GLU A 106 11.68 11.36 22.12
C GLU A 106 10.57 11.73 23.09
N LEU A 107 10.89 11.75 24.37
CA LEU A 107 10.00 12.16 25.45
C LEU A 107 10.44 13.51 26.00
N TYR A 108 9.54 14.47 26.00
CA TYR A 108 9.73 15.79 26.61
C TYR A 108 8.77 15.94 27.81
N SER A 109 9.30 16.41 28.92
CA SER A 109 8.56 16.52 30.19
C SER A 109 7.60 17.71 30.23
N SER A 110 7.40 18.43 29.10
CA SER A 110 6.52 19.57 29.01
C SER A 110 5.70 19.54 27.71
N PHE A 111 4.59 20.29 27.74
CA PHE A 111 3.78 20.58 26.55
C PHE A 111 4.49 21.61 25.63
N GLU A 112 5.04 22.67 26.22
CA GLU A 112 5.82 23.66 25.50
C GLU A 112 7.29 23.27 25.52
N PHE A 113 7.86 23.01 24.35
CA PHE A 113 9.28 22.77 24.18
C PHE A 113 9.76 23.36 22.85
N ASN A 114 11.00 23.84 22.86
CA ASN A 114 11.69 24.26 21.65
C ASN A 114 12.65 23.14 21.22
N PRO A 115 12.39 22.41 20.11
CA PRO A 115 13.24 21.32 19.68
C PRO A 115 14.70 21.71 19.40
N ARG A 116 15.01 23.01 19.34
CA ARG A 116 16.37 23.52 19.12
C ARG A 116 17.13 23.79 20.41
N GLU A 117 16.42 23.96 21.52
CA GLU A 117 16.98 24.39 22.83
C GLU A 117 16.77 23.34 23.90
N ASP A 118 15.64 22.61 23.83
CA ASP A 118 15.28 21.62 24.84
C ASP A 118 15.81 20.23 24.48
N SER A 119 16.43 19.59 25.46
CA SER A 119 16.84 18.18 25.35
C SER A 119 15.70 17.26 25.78
N PRO A 120 15.46 16.14 25.09
CA PRO A 120 14.47 15.17 25.54
C PRO A 120 14.88 14.54 26.88
N ALA A 121 13.89 14.34 27.75
CA ALA A 121 14.06 13.68 29.07
C ALA A 121 14.41 12.19 28.92
N ALA A 122 13.96 11.55 27.87
CA ALA A 122 14.34 10.20 27.47
C ALA A 122 14.23 10.03 25.96
N THR A 123 15.07 9.16 25.40
CA THR A 123 15.08 8.83 23.98
C THR A 123 15.14 7.30 23.78
N LYS A 124 14.58 6.86 22.67
CA LYS A 124 14.69 5.46 22.22
C LYS A 124 14.79 5.42 20.70
N VAL A 125 15.66 4.58 20.16
CA VAL A 125 15.74 4.30 18.71
C VAL A 125 15.29 2.88 18.49
N ILE A 126 14.41 2.68 17.52
CA ILE A 126 13.90 1.36 17.14
C ILE A 126 14.09 1.12 15.65
N GLU A 127 14.15 -0.14 15.28
CA GLU A 127 14.30 -0.58 13.89
C GLU A 127 12.97 -1.07 13.33
N ARG A 128 12.57 -0.49 12.18
CA ARG A 128 11.36 -0.90 11.44
C ARG A 128 11.78 -1.47 10.10
N TRP A 129 11.76 -2.79 10.01
CA TRP A 129 12.20 -3.55 8.83
C TRP A 129 11.05 -3.80 7.84
N TYR A 130 11.40 -3.94 6.56
CA TYR A 130 10.47 -4.33 5.49
C TYR A 130 10.65 -5.78 5.03
N ALA A 131 11.68 -6.45 5.50
CA ALA A 131 11.95 -7.86 5.25
C ALA A 131 12.22 -8.60 6.56
N ALA A 132 11.56 -9.74 6.75
CA ALA A 132 11.88 -10.67 7.85
C ALA A 132 13.26 -11.31 7.61
N PRO A 133 13.96 -11.75 8.68
CA PRO A 133 15.20 -12.49 8.54
C PRO A 133 15.04 -13.70 7.61
N GLY A 134 15.98 -13.86 6.67
CA GLY A 134 16.00 -14.97 5.72
C GLY A 134 15.16 -14.76 4.44
N VAL A 135 14.40 -13.68 4.31
CA VAL A 135 13.79 -13.29 3.04
C VAL A 135 14.90 -13.00 2.02
N LYS A 136 14.77 -13.59 0.82
CA LYS A 136 15.73 -13.41 -0.27
C LYS A 136 15.15 -12.49 -1.33
N ARG A 137 15.91 -11.48 -1.73
CA ARG A 137 15.62 -10.59 -2.88
C ARG A 137 16.46 -11.01 -4.07
N ILE A 138 15.80 -11.24 -5.20
CA ILE A 138 16.45 -11.63 -6.48
C ILE A 138 16.03 -10.62 -7.53
N LEU A 139 16.98 -9.88 -8.08
CA LEU A 139 16.71 -8.96 -9.19
C LEU A 139 16.38 -9.75 -10.45
N ILE A 140 15.28 -9.41 -11.13
CA ILE A 140 14.80 -10.11 -12.32
C ILE A 140 15.04 -9.26 -13.56
N ARG A 141 15.79 -9.86 -14.50
CA ARG A 141 16.03 -9.39 -15.86
C ARG A 141 15.96 -10.58 -16.81
N GLU A 142 14.78 -11.19 -16.92
CA GLU A 142 14.55 -12.37 -17.75
C GLU A 142 13.60 -12.01 -18.90
N GLY A 143 14.04 -12.25 -20.14
CA GLY A 143 13.33 -11.75 -21.31
C GLY A 143 13.06 -10.26 -21.19
N ARG A 144 11.80 -9.87 -21.31
CA ARG A 144 11.37 -8.47 -21.11
C ARG A 144 11.05 -8.14 -19.65
N VAL A 145 10.91 -9.14 -18.77
CA VAL A 145 10.46 -8.95 -17.39
C VAL A 145 11.52 -8.20 -16.57
N ARG A 146 11.09 -7.13 -15.90
CA ARG A 146 11.90 -6.29 -15.00
C ARG A 146 11.23 -6.19 -13.65
N GLY A 147 11.96 -6.52 -12.61
CA GLY A 147 11.41 -6.50 -11.25
C GLY A 147 12.35 -7.09 -10.21
N ALA A 148 11.80 -7.42 -9.06
CA ALA A 148 12.48 -8.15 -8.01
C ALA A 148 11.58 -9.24 -7.43
N LEU A 149 12.07 -10.47 -7.38
CA LEU A 149 11.42 -11.59 -6.74
C LEU A 149 11.87 -11.68 -5.29
N PHE A 150 10.91 -11.69 -4.39
CA PHE A 150 11.11 -11.91 -2.96
C PHE A 150 10.64 -13.30 -2.58
N LEU A 151 11.54 -14.11 -2.02
CA LEU A 151 11.25 -15.46 -1.57
C LEU A 151 11.23 -15.52 -0.05
N PRO A 152 10.22 -16.16 0.56
CA PRO A 152 10.22 -16.46 1.98
C PRO A 152 11.41 -17.35 2.37
N PRO A 153 11.80 -17.38 3.65
CA PRO A 153 12.74 -18.39 4.14
C PRO A 153 12.11 -19.79 4.02
N GLY A 154 12.95 -20.79 3.71
CA GLY A 154 12.55 -22.20 3.57
C GLY A 154 12.60 -22.72 2.13
N GLU A 155 12.10 -23.95 1.94
CA GLU A 155 12.25 -24.69 0.68
C GLU A 155 11.13 -24.46 -0.34
N GLY A 156 9.93 -24.02 0.12
CA GLY A 156 8.76 -23.89 -0.74
C GLY A 156 8.10 -25.26 -1.09
N PRO A 157 7.26 -25.37 -2.11
CA PRO A 157 6.83 -24.26 -2.94
C PRO A 157 5.93 -23.25 -2.20
N PHE A 158 6.07 -21.97 -2.51
CA PHE A 158 5.30 -20.89 -1.93
C PHE A 158 4.17 -20.42 -2.87
N PRO A 159 3.06 -19.89 -2.35
CA PRO A 159 2.07 -19.23 -3.20
C PRO A 159 2.69 -18.01 -3.89
N GLY A 160 2.59 -17.95 -5.22
CA GLY A 160 3.16 -16.89 -6.04
C GLY A 160 2.22 -15.68 -6.15
N VAL A 161 2.78 -14.48 -6.04
CA VAL A 161 2.03 -13.23 -6.17
C VAL A 161 2.79 -12.26 -7.06
N VAL A 162 2.13 -11.73 -8.09
CA VAL A 162 2.60 -10.55 -8.84
C VAL A 162 2.08 -9.30 -8.13
N ASP A 163 2.98 -8.41 -7.77
CA ASP A 163 2.69 -7.18 -7.04
C ASP A 163 2.97 -5.96 -7.92
N MET A 164 1.96 -5.10 -8.13
CA MET A 164 2.07 -3.93 -9.01
C MET A 164 1.52 -2.67 -8.35
N PHE A 165 2.19 -1.56 -8.65
CA PHE A 165 1.73 -0.23 -8.26
C PHE A 165 1.06 0.50 -9.43
N GLY A 166 0.57 1.71 -9.16
CA GLY A 166 -0.09 2.55 -10.13
C GLY A 166 0.86 3.31 -11.05
N ALA A 167 0.42 4.47 -11.53
CA ALA A 167 1.15 5.31 -12.48
C ALA A 167 2.28 6.13 -11.83
N VAL A 168 2.97 5.57 -10.83
CA VAL A 168 4.15 6.18 -10.21
C VAL A 168 5.46 5.75 -10.87
N GLY A 169 5.44 4.63 -11.61
CA GLY A 169 6.60 4.06 -12.29
C GLY A 169 7.71 3.59 -11.35
N GLY A 170 8.77 3.07 -11.95
CA GLY A 170 9.90 2.55 -11.20
C GLY A 170 9.64 1.17 -10.59
N LEU A 171 10.59 0.70 -9.78
CA LEU A 171 10.47 -0.54 -9.04
C LEU A 171 10.16 -0.22 -7.57
N LEU A 172 8.95 -0.54 -7.13
CA LEU A 172 8.49 -0.42 -5.75
C LEU A 172 8.43 -1.79 -5.10
N GLU A 173 9.19 -2.01 -4.04
CA GLU A 173 9.48 -3.33 -3.51
C GLU A 173 8.92 -3.58 -2.11
N TYR A 174 8.53 -2.52 -1.38
CA TYR A 174 8.20 -2.62 0.05
C TYR A 174 7.00 -3.53 0.34
N ARG A 175 5.95 -3.56 -0.52
CA ARG A 175 4.81 -4.45 -0.34
C ARG A 175 5.18 -5.90 -0.64
N SER A 176 5.92 -6.16 -1.72
CA SER A 176 6.42 -7.49 -2.07
C SER A 176 7.33 -8.07 -1.00
N SER A 177 8.22 -7.28 -0.43
CA SER A 177 9.10 -7.70 0.66
C SER A 177 8.31 -8.11 1.92
N LEU A 178 7.28 -7.35 2.29
CA LEU A 178 6.38 -7.69 3.38
C LEU A 178 5.53 -8.94 3.08
N LEU A 179 5.04 -9.10 1.84
CA LEU A 179 4.34 -10.33 1.42
C LEU A 179 5.24 -11.56 1.55
N ALA A 180 6.52 -11.45 1.17
CA ALA A 180 7.47 -12.54 1.35
C ALA A 180 7.74 -12.83 2.83
N SER A 181 7.79 -11.80 3.68
CA SER A 181 7.86 -11.95 5.13
C SER A 181 6.63 -12.66 5.73
N ARG A 182 5.52 -12.69 5.00
CA ARG A 182 4.26 -13.36 5.36
C ARG A 182 4.02 -14.68 4.60
N GLY A 183 5.04 -15.20 3.89
CA GLY A 183 5.03 -16.53 3.30
C GLY A 183 4.62 -16.62 1.81
N PHE A 184 4.58 -15.51 1.09
CA PHE A 184 4.31 -15.48 -0.35
C PHE A 184 5.61 -15.30 -1.16
N ALA A 185 5.80 -16.05 -2.24
CA ALA A 185 6.80 -15.68 -3.24
C ALA A 185 6.24 -14.50 -4.04
N SER A 186 6.78 -13.31 -3.85
CA SER A 186 6.21 -12.08 -4.39
C SER A 186 7.14 -11.42 -5.40
N LEU A 187 6.63 -11.19 -6.61
CA LEU A 187 7.31 -10.48 -7.69
C LEU A 187 6.85 -9.01 -7.69
N ALA A 188 7.70 -8.11 -7.21
CA ALA A 188 7.55 -6.68 -7.44
C ALA A 188 7.82 -6.41 -8.92
N LEU A 189 6.79 -6.14 -9.70
CA LEU A 189 6.87 -5.97 -11.15
C LEU A 189 6.94 -4.49 -11.52
N ALA A 190 8.05 -4.08 -12.16
CA ALA A 190 8.13 -2.80 -12.85
C ALA A 190 7.58 -2.96 -14.27
N TYR A 191 6.90 -1.95 -14.81
CA TYR A 191 6.37 -1.99 -16.17
C TYR A 191 6.56 -0.67 -16.94
N PHE A 192 7.14 0.36 -16.30
CA PHE A 192 7.67 1.58 -16.92
C PHE A 192 8.58 2.34 -15.94
N ALA A 193 9.34 3.30 -16.44
CA ALA A 193 10.27 4.15 -15.68
C ALA A 193 11.27 3.38 -14.81
N TYR A 194 11.69 2.23 -15.26
CA TYR A 194 12.68 1.40 -14.59
C TYR A 194 13.55 0.69 -15.60
N ASP A 195 14.86 0.75 -15.40
CA ASP A 195 15.85 0.05 -16.20
C ASP A 195 15.72 0.42 -17.71
N ASP A 196 15.61 -0.56 -18.59
CA ASP A 196 15.40 -0.41 -20.04
C ASP A 196 13.91 -0.36 -20.47
N LEU A 197 12.98 -0.34 -19.50
CA LEU A 197 11.56 -0.12 -19.77
C LEU A 197 11.28 1.32 -20.22
N PRO A 198 10.16 1.57 -20.93
CA PRO A 198 9.76 2.92 -21.32
C PRO A 198 9.73 3.89 -20.13
N ILE A 199 10.18 5.14 -20.33
CA ILE A 199 10.20 6.18 -19.30
C ILE A 199 8.77 6.56 -18.87
N PHE A 200 7.84 6.59 -19.82
CA PHE A 200 6.43 6.89 -19.58
C PHE A 200 5.56 5.67 -19.89
N LEU A 201 4.48 5.53 -19.14
CA LEU A 201 3.47 4.54 -19.44
C LEU A 201 2.79 4.91 -20.76
N GLY A 202 3.03 4.10 -21.76
CA GLY A 202 2.35 4.16 -23.05
C GLY A 202 1.20 3.17 -23.14
N GLU A 203 1.00 2.62 -24.35
CA GLU A 203 0.07 1.51 -24.55
C GLU A 203 0.46 0.31 -23.66
N VAL A 204 -0.53 -0.30 -23.00
CA VAL A 204 -0.30 -1.43 -22.08
C VAL A 204 -0.30 -2.73 -22.88
N ASP A 205 0.88 -3.32 -23.08
CA ASP A 205 1.03 -4.63 -23.71
C ASP A 205 0.81 -5.76 -22.69
N LEU A 206 -0.34 -6.44 -22.75
CA LEU A 206 -0.70 -7.52 -21.82
C LEU A 206 0.28 -8.71 -21.93
N LYS A 207 0.96 -8.89 -23.07
CA LYS A 207 1.95 -9.96 -23.24
C LYS A 207 3.11 -9.84 -22.25
N TYR A 208 3.50 -8.61 -21.90
CA TYR A 208 4.52 -8.35 -20.85
C TYR A 208 4.09 -8.94 -19.49
N PHE A 209 2.83 -8.73 -19.11
CA PHE A 209 2.29 -9.23 -17.84
C PHE A 209 2.04 -10.75 -17.86
N GLU A 210 1.72 -11.31 -19.02
CA GLU A 210 1.66 -12.76 -19.23
C GLU A 210 3.04 -13.40 -19.00
N GLU A 211 4.10 -12.83 -19.57
CA GLU A 211 5.48 -13.27 -19.37
C GLU A 211 5.88 -13.21 -17.89
N ALA A 212 5.50 -12.15 -17.17
CA ALA A 212 5.77 -12.03 -15.74
C ALA A 212 5.01 -13.07 -14.90
N ALA A 213 3.74 -13.32 -15.21
CA ALA A 213 2.95 -14.36 -14.54
C ALA A 213 3.50 -15.76 -14.83
N GLN A 214 3.88 -16.04 -16.08
CA GLN A 214 4.48 -17.31 -16.49
C GLN A 214 5.83 -17.54 -15.82
N PHE A 215 6.71 -16.53 -15.81
CA PHE A 215 7.99 -16.56 -15.08
C PHE A 215 7.79 -17.03 -13.62
N LEU A 216 6.78 -16.47 -12.96
CA LEU A 216 6.52 -16.82 -11.56
C LEU A 216 5.95 -18.25 -11.43
N CYS A 217 5.07 -18.71 -12.34
CA CYS A 217 4.56 -20.09 -12.38
C CYS A 217 5.67 -21.12 -12.63
N ASP A 218 6.67 -20.78 -13.44
CA ASP A 218 7.77 -21.68 -13.81
C ASP A 218 8.89 -21.71 -12.76
N HIS A 219 8.85 -20.80 -11.79
CA HIS A 219 9.89 -20.72 -10.79
C HIS A 219 9.83 -21.91 -9.81
N PRO A 220 10.95 -22.66 -9.57
CA PRO A 220 10.95 -23.95 -8.85
C PRO A 220 10.51 -23.83 -7.37
N LYS A 221 10.57 -22.64 -6.78
CA LYS A 221 10.11 -22.39 -5.40
C LYS A 221 8.68 -21.84 -5.32
N VAL A 222 7.98 -21.73 -6.43
CA VAL A 222 6.60 -21.23 -6.50
C VAL A 222 5.63 -22.37 -6.87
N SER A 223 4.42 -22.33 -6.33
CA SER A 223 3.37 -23.27 -6.72
C SER A 223 2.97 -23.05 -8.18
N SER A 224 2.98 -24.11 -8.98
CA SER A 224 2.69 -24.06 -10.41
C SER A 224 1.20 -23.96 -10.77
N ASP A 225 0.29 -24.05 -9.78
CA ASP A 225 -1.18 -24.06 -10.03
C ASP A 225 -1.77 -22.72 -10.43
N GLY A 226 -0.94 -21.69 -10.49
CA GLY A 226 -1.27 -20.33 -10.83
C GLY A 226 -0.80 -19.33 -9.79
N VAL A 227 -0.95 -18.05 -10.11
CA VAL A 227 -0.49 -16.94 -9.28
C VAL A 227 -1.63 -16.02 -8.86
N GLY A 228 -1.44 -15.36 -7.73
CA GLY A 228 -2.23 -14.19 -7.34
C GLY A 228 -1.68 -12.92 -7.95
N VAL A 229 -2.53 -11.91 -8.06
CA VAL A 229 -2.12 -10.55 -8.44
C VAL A 229 -2.65 -9.58 -7.39
N VAL A 230 -1.77 -8.71 -6.89
CA VAL A 230 -2.13 -7.60 -6.00
C VAL A 230 -1.72 -6.30 -6.66
N ALA A 231 -2.65 -5.38 -6.78
CA ALA A 231 -2.31 -4.11 -7.41
C ALA A 231 -3.19 -2.95 -6.92
N ILE A 232 -2.65 -1.73 -7.06
CA ILE A 232 -3.33 -0.48 -6.69
C ILE A 232 -3.42 0.47 -7.88
N CYS A 233 -4.47 1.28 -7.93
CA CYS A 233 -4.59 2.37 -8.92
C CYS A 233 -4.61 1.85 -10.38
N LYS A 234 -3.77 2.38 -11.26
CA LYS A 234 -3.61 1.89 -12.65
C LYS A 234 -3.16 0.42 -12.70
N GLY A 235 -2.30 -0.01 -11.76
CA GLY A 235 -1.92 -1.41 -11.65
C GLY A 235 -3.11 -2.33 -11.36
N ALA A 236 -4.09 -1.86 -10.56
CA ALA A 236 -5.31 -2.62 -10.29
C ALA A 236 -6.20 -2.83 -11.53
N GLU A 237 -6.28 -1.83 -12.42
CA GLU A 237 -6.91 -1.99 -13.73
C GLU A 237 -6.21 -3.10 -14.54
N ILE A 238 -4.88 -3.05 -14.59
CA ILE A 238 -4.07 -4.08 -15.29
C ILE A 238 -4.28 -5.46 -14.65
N ALA A 239 -4.34 -5.55 -13.31
CA ALA A 239 -4.61 -6.80 -12.60
C ALA A 239 -5.97 -7.41 -12.98
N LEU A 240 -7.01 -6.58 -13.14
CA LEU A 240 -8.33 -7.03 -13.60
C LEU A 240 -8.29 -7.54 -15.04
N ILE A 241 -7.50 -6.92 -15.91
CA ILE A 241 -7.28 -7.38 -17.28
C ILE A 241 -6.52 -8.71 -17.29
N MET A 242 -5.45 -8.83 -16.49
CA MET A 242 -4.72 -10.08 -16.31
C MET A 242 -5.67 -11.20 -15.86
N ALA A 243 -6.52 -10.95 -14.87
CA ALA A 243 -7.51 -11.91 -14.38
C ALA A 243 -8.49 -12.37 -15.47
N SER A 244 -8.87 -11.45 -16.38
CA SER A 244 -9.87 -11.70 -17.43
C SER A 244 -9.31 -12.47 -18.65
N TYR A 245 -8.02 -12.35 -18.92
CA TYR A 245 -7.41 -12.86 -20.15
C TYR A 245 -6.28 -13.87 -19.92
N LEU A 246 -5.64 -13.88 -18.74
CA LEU A 246 -4.50 -14.74 -18.47
C LEU A 246 -4.89 -15.96 -17.60
N PRO A 247 -4.78 -17.18 -18.11
CA PRO A 247 -5.17 -18.38 -17.36
C PRO A 247 -4.28 -18.66 -16.13
N GLN A 248 -3.09 -18.06 -16.07
CA GLN A 248 -2.18 -18.16 -14.93
C GLN A 248 -2.72 -17.46 -13.68
N VAL A 249 -3.61 -16.45 -13.84
CA VAL A 249 -4.11 -15.67 -12.71
C VAL A 249 -5.29 -16.38 -12.05
N THR A 250 -5.10 -16.78 -10.79
CA THR A 250 -6.08 -17.59 -10.02
C THR A 250 -6.68 -16.85 -8.83
N ALA A 251 -6.18 -15.67 -8.47
CA ALA A 251 -6.75 -14.81 -7.46
C ALA A 251 -6.31 -13.35 -7.73
N THR A 252 -7.21 -12.38 -7.55
CA THR A 252 -6.89 -10.97 -7.84
C THR A 252 -7.36 -10.07 -6.71
N VAL A 253 -6.47 -9.22 -6.22
CA VAL A 253 -6.78 -8.13 -5.28
C VAL A 253 -6.60 -6.80 -5.98
N CYS A 254 -7.69 -6.07 -6.11
CA CYS A 254 -7.78 -4.76 -6.75
C CYS A 254 -7.94 -3.69 -5.66
N ILE A 255 -6.93 -2.88 -5.43
CA ILE A 255 -6.96 -1.79 -4.46
C ILE A 255 -7.22 -0.48 -5.21
N ASN A 256 -8.35 0.17 -4.93
CA ASN A 256 -8.69 1.48 -5.49
C ASN A 256 -8.41 1.60 -6.99
N GLY A 257 -8.99 0.70 -7.78
CA GLY A 257 -8.86 0.64 -9.24
C GLY A 257 -10.17 0.97 -9.96
N THR A 258 -10.12 0.84 -11.28
CA THR A 258 -11.26 1.03 -12.19
C THR A 258 -11.61 -0.28 -12.89
N ASN A 259 -12.88 -0.47 -13.27
CA ASN A 259 -13.35 -1.63 -14.02
C ASN A 259 -13.35 -1.42 -15.54
N ALA A 260 -12.72 -0.36 -16.00
CA ALA A 260 -12.59 -0.04 -17.41
C ALA A 260 -11.18 0.48 -17.72
N VAL A 261 -10.70 0.18 -18.91
CA VAL A 261 -9.41 0.67 -19.41
C VAL A 261 -9.48 2.18 -19.58
N ASN A 262 -8.57 2.89 -18.93
CA ASN A 262 -8.53 4.35 -18.96
C ASN A 262 -7.13 4.89 -19.28
N CYS A 263 -7.08 6.12 -19.75
CA CYS A 263 -5.87 6.87 -20.11
C CYS A 263 -5.02 6.21 -21.20
N MET A 264 -4.55 4.98 -21.02
CA MET A 264 -3.71 4.23 -21.95
C MET A 264 -4.43 2.98 -22.43
N SER A 265 -4.53 2.77 -23.74
CA SER A 265 -5.15 1.59 -24.33
C SER A 265 -4.35 0.33 -24.03
N LEU A 266 -5.03 -0.81 -24.05
CA LEU A 266 -4.43 -2.11 -23.85
C LEU A 266 -4.36 -2.87 -25.17
N VAL A 267 -3.28 -3.59 -25.41
CA VAL A 267 -3.09 -4.52 -26.53
C VAL A 267 -2.74 -5.91 -26.04
N TYR A 268 -3.27 -6.93 -26.76
CA TYR A 268 -2.92 -8.33 -26.54
C TYR A 268 -3.14 -9.12 -27.84
N GLY A 269 -2.09 -9.34 -28.60
CA GLY A 269 -2.20 -9.85 -29.98
C GLY A 269 -3.05 -8.89 -30.82
N ASP A 270 -4.11 -9.44 -31.43
CA ASP A 270 -5.04 -8.66 -32.25
C ASP A 270 -6.12 -7.91 -31.41
N LEU A 271 -6.19 -8.18 -30.12
CA LEU A 271 -7.11 -7.51 -29.22
C LEU A 271 -6.59 -6.11 -28.88
N ILE A 272 -7.39 -5.10 -29.19
CA ILE A 272 -7.17 -3.71 -28.75
C ILE A 272 -8.36 -3.26 -27.92
N VAL A 273 -8.11 -2.95 -26.64
CA VAL A 273 -9.11 -2.32 -25.77
C VAL A 273 -8.76 -0.84 -25.65
N LYS A 274 -9.56 0.00 -26.31
CA LYS A 274 -9.36 1.46 -26.29
C LYS A 274 -9.63 2.00 -24.90
N ALA A 275 -8.82 2.97 -24.47
CA ALA A 275 -8.98 3.63 -23.19
C ALA A 275 -10.04 4.72 -23.22
N ILE A 276 -10.75 4.92 -22.12
CA ILE A 276 -11.48 6.16 -21.84
C ILE A 276 -10.42 7.25 -21.56
N PRO A 277 -10.39 8.34 -22.33
CA PRO A 277 -9.41 9.39 -22.14
C PRO A 277 -9.64 10.16 -20.83
N TYR A 278 -8.57 10.63 -20.20
CA TYR A 278 -8.67 11.57 -19.08
C TYR A 278 -9.14 12.94 -19.55
N LYS A 279 -10.09 13.50 -18.85
CA LYS A 279 -10.59 14.87 -19.04
C LYS A 279 -9.90 15.79 -18.05
N MET A 280 -8.70 16.27 -18.42
CA MET A 280 -7.82 17.06 -17.54
C MET A 280 -8.48 18.37 -17.07
N GLU A 281 -9.43 18.92 -17.82
CA GLU A 281 -10.25 20.08 -17.44
C GLU A 281 -11.14 19.83 -16.22
N ARG A 282 -11.30 18.57 -15.79
CA ARG A 282 -12.08 18.18 -14.60
C ARG A 282 -11.23 17.98 -13.35
N LEU A 283 -9.95 18.28 -13.43
CA LEU A 283 -9.07 18.28 -12.26
C LEU A 283 -9.55 19.36 -11.29
N LEU A 284 -9.89 18.96 -10.05
CA LEU A 284 -10.46 19.86 -9.05
C LEU A 284 -9.39 20.32 -8.08
N SER A 285 -9.20 21.63 -7.94
CA SER A 285 -8.33 22.19 -6.90
C SER A 285 -8.92 21.92 -5.51
N THR A 286 -8.05 21.57 -4.56
CA THR A 286 -8.40 21.36 -3.15
C THR A 286 -7.74 22.42 -2.27
N ASP A 287 -8.16 22.52 -1.01
CA ASP A 287 -7.64 23.50 -0.05
C ASP A 287 -6.16 23.29 0.34
N PHE A 288 -5.57 22.16 -0.09
CA PHE A 288 -4.19 21.79 0.25
C PHE A 288 -3.16 22.12 -0.84
N LEU A 289 -3.45 23.07 -1.73
CA LEU A 289 -2.61 23.34 -2.91
C LEU A 289 -2.34 22.10 -3.77
N SER A 290 -3.31 21.21 -3.81
CA SER A 290 -3.29 19.94 -4.52
C SER A 290 -4.57 19.75 -5.32
N TYR A 291 -4.66 18.66 -6.07
CA TYR A 291 -5.76 18.42 -6.98
C TYR A 291 -6.38 17.05 -6.77
N SER A 292 -7.71 16.99 -6.77
CA SER A 292 -8.48 15.76 -6.83
C SER A 292 -8.68 15.35 -8.29
N ALA A 293 -8.42 14.07 -8.58
CA ALA A 293 -8.54 13.47 -9.90
C ALA A 293 -9.82 12.62 -10.06
N THR A 294 -10.72 12.63 -9.08
CA THR A 294 -11.90 11.75 -9.00
C THR A 294 -12.78 11.78 -10.26
N ASN A 295 -12.85 12.90 -10.94
CA ASN A 295 -13.74 13.12 -12.09
C ASN A 295 -13.05 13.04 -13.46
N LEU A 296 -11.77 12.63 -13.52
CA LEU A 296 -11.02 12.60 -14.77
C LEU A 296 -11.56 11.56 -15.77
N ILE A 297 -12.20 10.49 -15.28
CA ILE A 297 -12.69 9.38 -16.10
C ILE A 297 -14.19 9.50 -16.28
N ASP A 298 -14.65 9.43 -17.51
CA ASP A 298 -16.07 9.34 -17.82
C ASP A 298 -16.67 7.99 -17.37
N ASP A 299 -17.99 8.02 -17.16
CA ASP A 299 -18.76 6.82 -16.81
C ASP A 299 -18.62 5.73 -17.90
N PRO A 300 -18.08 4.54 -17.58
CA PRO A 300 -17.90 3.45 -18.53
C PRO A 300 -19.22 2.86 -19.04
N ARG A 301 -20.36 3.12 -18.36
CA ARG A 301 -21.69 2.63 -18.77
C ARG A 301 -22.26 3.38 -19.96
N LYS A 302 -21.74 4.58 -20.26
CA LYS A 302 -22.17 5.32 -21.44
C LYS A 302 -21.90 4.51 -22.71
N PRO A 303 -22.80 4.54 -23.71
CA PRO A 303 -22.64 3.76 -24.95
C PRO A 303 -21.28 3.93 -25.61
N GLU A 304 -20.77 5.17 -25.61
CA GLU A 304 -19.47 5.54 -26.21
C GLU A 304 -18.25 5.01 -25.45
N ASN A 305 -18.42 4.50 -24.23
CA ASN A 305 -17.33 4.02 -23.36
C ASN A 305 -17.37 2.51 -23.11
N GLN A 306 -18.43 1.81 -23.50
CA GLN A 306 -18.63 0.39 -23.19
C GLN A 306 -17.52 -0.53 -23.72
N TYR A 307 -16.84 -0.12 -24.77
CA TYR A 307 -15.71 -0.86 -25.35
C TYR A 307 -14.50 -0.97 -24.42
N SER A 308 -14.43 -0.10 -23.40
CA SER A 308 -13.32 -0.07 -22.43
C SER A 308 -13.57 -0.97 -21.21
N ILE A 309 -14.80 -1.46 -21.03
CA ILE A 309 -15.17 -2.26 -19.84
C ILE A 309 -14.41 -3.58 -19.82
N ILE A 310 -13.75 -3.87 -18.71
CA ILE A 310 -13.01 -5.12 -18.51
C ILE A 310 -14.00 -6.27 -18.25
N PRO A 311 -13.93 -7.38 -19.02
CA PRO A 311 -14.87 -8.49 -18.92
C PRO A 311 -14.53 -9.43 -17.76
N LEU A 312 -14.76 -8.99 -16.51
CA LEU A 312 -14.41 -9.72 -15.29
C LEU A 312 -15.11 -11.07 -15.15
N GLU A 313 -16.23 -11.27 -15.84
CA GLU A 313 -16.93 -12.55 -15.93
C GLU A 313 -16.08 -13.66 -16.54
N LYS A 314 -15.02 -13.30 -17.29
CA LYS A 314 -14.06 -14.26 -17.87
C LYS A 314 -12.96 -14.69 -16.89
N ALA A 315 -12.80 -13.95 -15.77
CA ALA A 315 -11.74 -14.26 -14.82
C ALA A 315 -11.90 -15.68 -14.23
N ARG A 316 -10.80 -16.41 -14.21
CA ARG A 316 -10.77 -17.80 -13.72
C ARG A 316 -10.95 -17.88 -12.21
N GLY A 317 -10.31 -16.97 -11.48
CA GLY A 317 -10.30 -16.97 -10.03
C GLY A 317 -11.18 -15.88 -9.41
N PRO A 318 -11.35 -15.91 -8.09
CA PRO A 318 -12.06 -14.86 -7.37
C PRO A 318 -11.34 -13.53 -7.42
N ILE A 319 -12.11 -12.43 -7.30
CA ILE A 319 -11.63 -11.07 -7.30
C ILE A 319 -12.07 -10.39 -6.01
N LEU A 320 -11.14 -9.73 -5.32
CA LEU A 320 -11.40 -8.90 -4.15
C LEU A 320 -11.09 -7.44 -4.47
N PHE A 321 -12.09 -6.59 -4.37
CA PHE A 321 -11.92 -5.14 -4.38
C PHE A 321 -11.79 -4.63 -2.94
N LEU A 322 -10.72 -3.91 -2.66
CA LEU A 322 -10.47 -3.19 -1.42
C LEU A 322 -10.54 -1.69 -1.73
N VAL A 323 -11.58 -1.00 -1.26
CA VAL A 323 -11.87 0.35 -1.73
C VAL A 323 -12.04 1.35 -0.59
N GLY A 324 -11.36 2.48 -0.68
CA GLY A 324 -11.57 3.65 0.17
C GLY A 324 -12.70 4.52 -0.38
N ASN A 325 -13.73 4.78 0.43
CA ASN A 325 -14.87 5.58 -0.02
C ASN A 325 -14.57 7.10 -0.11
N LYS A 326 -13.47 7.55 0.52
CA LYS A 326 -12.96 8.93 0.42
C LYS A 326 -11.79 9.03 -0.57
N ASP A 327 -11.68 8.08 -1.48
CA ASP A 327 -10.69 8.13 -2.56
C ASP A 327 -10.89 9.40 -3.41
N GLN A 328 -9.83 10.22 -3.50
CA GLN A 328 -9.80 11.48 -4.25
C GLN A 328 -9.08 11.36 -5.60
N HIS A 329 -8.66 10.14 -5.95
CA HIS A 329 -8.05 9.85 -7.25
C HIS A 329 -9.04 9.20 -8.22
N TYR A 330 -9.81 8.22 -7.72
CA TYR A 330 -10.90 7.57 -8.47
C TYR A 330 -12.18 7.50 -7.63
N ASN A 331 -13.33 7.40 -8.28
CA ASN A 331 -14.56 6.96 -7.63
C ASN A 331 -14.53 5.42 -7.50
N SER A 332 -13.57 4.91 -6.72
CA SER A 332 -13.22 3.49 -6.64
C SER A 332 -14.40 2.63 -6.21
N LEU A 333 -15.24 3.12 -5.30
CA LEU A 333 -16.44 2.39 -4.86
C LEU A 333 -17.46 2.22 -5.98
N PHE A 334 -17.65 3.24 -6.81
CA PHE A 334 -18.53 3.16 -7.99
C PHE A 334 -18.00 2.09 -8.95
N PHE A 335 -16.72 2.13 -9.32
CA PHE A 335 -16.13 1.18 -10.25
C PHE A 335 -16.17 -0.26 -9.72
N ALA A 336 -15.94 -0.47 -8.43
CA ALA A 336 -16.00 -1.80 -7.81
C ALA A 336 -17.44 -2.36 -7.78
N ARG A 337 -18.44 -1.53 -7.52
CA ARG A 337 -19.85 -1.93 -7.55
C ARG A 337 -20.32 -2.28 -8.96
N GLU A 338 -19.96 -1.47 -9.95
CA GLU A 338 -20.26 -1.75 -11.37
C GLU A 338 -19.58 -3.04 -11.83
N ALA A 339 -18.32 -3.25 -11.44
CA ALA A 339 -17.58 -4.48 -11.69
C ALA A 339 -18.31 -5.71 -11.15
N LYS A 340 -18.72 -5.66 -9.88
CA LYS A 340 -19.47 -6.75 -9.22
C LYS A 340 -20.83 -6.99 -9.87
N SER A 341 -21.60 -5.92 -10.11
CA SER A 341 -22.92 -6.02 -10.75
C SER A 341 -22.84 -6.64 -12.14
N ARG A 342 -21.85 -6.25 -12.94
CA ARG A 342 -21.59 -6.87 -14.24
C ARG A 342 -21.23 -8.34 -14.10
N ALA A 343 -20.29 -8.69 -13.23
CA ALA A 343 -19.85 -10.06 -13.02
C ALA A 343 -21.03 -10.96 -12.63
N GLU A 344 -21.88 -10.53 -11.70
CA GLU A 344 -23.09 -11.22 -11.25
C GLU A 344 -24.10 -11.42 -12.41
N LYS A 345 -24.31 -10.39 -13.24
CA LYS A 345 -25.18 -10.45 -14.43
C LYS A 345 -24.74 -11.54 -15.41
N TYR A 346 -23.45 -11.79 -15.52
CA TYR A 346 -22.88 -12.84 -16.39
C TYR A 346 -22.53 -14.12 -15.64
N GLY A 347 -23.06 -14.33 -14.42
CA GLY A 347 -22.99 -15.58 -13.67
C GLY A 347 -21.75 -15.76 -12.78
N LYS A 348 -20.82 -14.81 -12.72
CA LYS A 348 -19.64 -14.86 -11.84
C LYS A 348 -19.99 -14.30 -10.47
N LYS A 349 -19.99 -15.18 -9.43
CA LYS A 349 -20.43 -14.84 -8.07
C LYS A 349 -19.28 -14.56 -7.08
N ASP A 350 -18.08 -14.89 -7.44
CA ASP A 350 -16.87 -14.79 -6.59
C ASP A 350 -16.12 -13.45 -6.78
N VAL A 351 -16.89 -12.35 -6.89
CA VAL A 351 -16.39 -10.98 -6.88
C VAL A 351 -16.84 -10.31 -5.58
N TYR A 352 -15.87 -9.93 -4.77
CA TYR A 352 -16.08 -9.37 -3.44
C TYR A 352 -15.68 -7.89 -3.42
N VAL A 353 -16.43 -7.09 -2.68
CA VAL A 353 -16.14 -5.66 -2.49
C VAL A 353 -16.13 -5.36 -1.00
N GLN A 354 -14.97 -5.01 -0.50
CA GLN A 354 -14.79 -4.48 0.86
C GLN A 354 -14.59 -2.98 0.78
N CYS A 355 -15.44 -2.23 1.44
CA CYS A 355 -15.43 -0.76 1.46
C CYS A 355 -15.01 -0.26 2.85
N TYR A 356 -14.07 0.69 2.86
CA TYR A 356 -13.61 1.40 4.05
C TYR A 356 -14.14 2.85 3.99
N PRO A 357 -15.16 3.21 4.79
CA PRO A 357 -15.96 4.45 4.60
C PRO A 357 -15.13 5.73 4.55
N GLU A 358 -14.19 5.89 5.46
CA GLU A 358 -13.38 7.12 5.59
C GLU A 358 -11.93 6.96 5.07
N ALA A 359 -11.63 5.89 4.34
CA ALA A 359 -10.31 5.68 3.77
C ALA A 359 -10.19 6.34 2.40
N GLY A 360 -8.98 6.79 2.08
CA GLY A 360 -8.60 7.38 0.78
C GLY A 360 -7.97 6.36 -0.17
N HIS A 361 -7.27 6.88 -1.18
CA HIS A 361 -6.70 6.11 -2.29
C HIS A 361 -5.55 5.19 -1.88
N LEU A 362 -4.63 5.65 -1.01
CA LEU A 362 -3.40 4.92 -0.67
C LEU A 362 -3.63 3.95 0.49
N LEU A 363 -4.33 2.83 0.25
CA LEU A 363 -4.43 1.73 1.20
C LEU A 363 -3.15 0.90 1.17
N GLU A 364 -2.14 1.40 1.86
CA GLU A 364 -0.81 0.81 1.96
C GLU A 364 -0.75 -0.34 3.00
N PRO A 365 0.35 -1.12 3.07
CA PRO A 365 0.54 -2.07 4.17
C PRO A 365 0.41 -1.43 5.53
N SER A 366 -0.02 -2.22 6.53
CA SER A 366 -0.11 -1.79 7.93
C SER A 366 1.18 -1.13 8.40
N GLY A 367 1.07 -0.09 9.24
CA GLY A 367 2.20 0.68 9.76
C GLY A 367 2.74 1.77 8.83
N SER A 368 2.21 1.86 7.61
CA SER A 368 2.55 2.97 6.68
C SER A 368 1.97 4.29 7.19
N PRO A 369 2.74 5.40 7.11
CA PRO A 369 2.23 6.73 7.46
C PRO A 369 1.06 7.16 6.59
N PHE A 370 0.12 7.89 7.18
CA PHE A 370 -0.98 8.51 6.46
C PHE A 370 -0.45 9.56 5.48
N CYS A 371 -0.78 9.42 4.22
CA CYS A 371 -0.36 10.33 3.16
C CYS A 371 -1.58 10.83 2.38
N PRO A 372 -2.24 11.92 2.84
CA PRO A 372 -3.43 12.44 2.15
C PRO A 372 -3.13 13.18 0.87
N VAL A 373 -1.90 13.66 0.70
CA VAL A 373 -1.44 14.44 -0.46
C VAL A 373 0.03 14.10 -0.75
N SER A 374 0.36 13.86 -2.01
CA SER A 374 1.76 13.80 -2.44
C SER A 374 1.94 14.22 -3.90
N LYS A 375 3.19 14.52 -4.26
CA LYS A 375 3.57 14.81 -5.65
C LYS A 375 4.30 13.59 -6.22
N GLY A 376 3.67 12.93 -7.19
CA GLY A 376 4.30 11.87 -7.95
C GLY A 376 5.23 12.39 -9.06
N PRO A 377 6.11 11.55 -9.60
CA PRO A 377 7.08 11.97 -10.62
C PRO A 377 6.45 12.34 -11.97
N PHE A 378 5.27 11.82 -12.27
CA PHE A 378 4.63 11.97 -13.59
C PHE A 378 3.44 12.95 -13.58
N PHE A 379 3.03 13.46 -12.40
CA PHE A 379 2.04 14.51 -12.32
C PHE A 379 2.73 15.87 -12.09
N PRO A 380 2.38 16.91 -12.86
CA PRO A 380 3.00 18.23 -12.71
C PRO A 380 2.61 18.93 -11.40
N VAL A 381 1.52 18.47 -10.79
CA VAL A 381 0.93 19.04 -9.57
C VAL A 381 0.79 17.99 -8.48
N PRO A 382 0.76 18.38 -7.19
CA PRO A 382 0.43 17.45 -6.11
C PRO A 382 -0.99 16.92 -6.25
N LEU A 383 -1.19 15.64 -5.95
CA LEU A 383 -2.50 14.99 -5.95
C LEU A 383 -2.99 14.74 -4.53
N THR A 384 -4.28 14.98 -4.33
CA THR A 384 -5.00 14.59 -3.12
C THR A 384 -5.40 13.12 -3.23
N TRP A 385 -5.01 12.33 -2.24
CA TRP A 385 -5.38 10.92 -2.13
C TRP A 385 -6.63 10.70 -1.28
N GLY A 386 -6.96 11.68 -0.42
CA GLY A 386 -8.11 11.63 0.45
C GLY A 386 -7.92 10.77 1.71
N GLY A 387 -9.05 10.54 2.39
CA GLY A 387 -9.11 9.79 3.65
C GLY A 387 -9.01 10.66 4.89
N GLU A 388 -9.53 10.11 6.00
CA GLU A 388 -9.45 10.69 7.34
C GLU A 388 -8.37 9.94 8.14
N PHE A 389 -7.54 10.65 8.89
CA PHE A 389 -6.33 10.11 9.51
C PHE A 389 -6.53 8.75 10.21
N LEU A 390 -7.28 8.72 11.31
CA LEU A 390 -7.42 7.50 12.13
C LEU A 390 -8.20 6.39 11.43
N PRO A 391 -9.37 6.67 10.81
CA PRO A 391 -10.09 5.65 10.05
C PRO A 391 -9.28 5.07 8.88
N HIS A 392 -8.51 5.90 8.17
CA HIS A 392 -7.67 5.43 7.06
C HIS A 392 -6.56 4.48 7.54
N CYS A 393 -5.86 4.83 8.63
CA CYS A 393 -4.79 3.98 9.17
C CYS A 393 -5.34 2.65 9.69
N LYS A 394 -6.50 2.64 10.33
CA LYS A 394 -7.20 1.41 10.72
C LYS A 394 -7.66 0.59 9.51
N ALA A 395 -8.09 1.27 8.45
CA ALA A 395 -8.41 0.61 7.19
C ALA A 395 -7.18 -0.06 6.57
N GLN A 396 -6.00 0.56 6.62
CA GLN A 396 -4.74 -0.06 6.18
C GLN A 396 -4.44 -1.35 6.95
N GLU A 397 -4.59 -1.37 8.27
CA GLU A 397 -4.41 -2.58 9.08
C GLU A 397 -5.37 -3.70 8.67
N THR A 398 -6.65 -3.38 8.52
CA THR A 398 -7.69 -4.35 8.14
C THR A 398 -7.48 -4.83 6.70
N CYS A 399 -7.26 -3.92 5.77
CA CYS A 399 -7.01 -4.18 4.36
C CYS A 399 -5.80 -5.12 4.18
N TRP A 400 -4.69 -4.85 4.88
CA TRP A 400 -3.48 -5.64 4.82
C TRP A 400 -3.70 -7.09 5.28
N LYS A 401 -4.49 -7.29 6.32
CA LYS A 401 -4.87 -8.61 6.81
C LYS A 401 -5.81 -9.34 5.84
N GLU A 402 -6.87 -8.69 5.38
CA GLU A 402 -7.85 -9.27 4.46
C GLU A 402 -7.24 -9.69 3.13
N LEU A 403 -6.34 -8.87 2.59
CA LEU A 403 -5.57 -9.15 1.39
C LEU A 403 -4.79 -10.47 1.53
N GLN A 404 -4.04 -10.63 2.61
CA GLN A 404 -3.24 -11.82 2.86
C GLN A 404 -4.11 -13.07 3.05
N GLU A 405 -5.20 -12.95 3.80
CA GLU A 405 -6.15 -14.04 4.03
C GLU A 405 -6.82 -14.48 2.71
N PHE A 406 -7.22 -13.51 1.88
CA PHE A 406 -7.80 -13.79 0.58
C PHE A 406 -6.82 -14.54 -0.34
N LEU A 407 -5.58 -14.10 -0.43
CA LEU A 407 -4.55 -14.76 -1.23
C LEU A 407 -4.26 -16.19 -0.73
N ARG A 408 -4.11 -16.40 0.60
CA ARG A 408 -3.86 -17.73 1.17
C ARG A 408 -4.99 -18.73 0.86
N ARG A 409 -6.24 -18.25 0.85
CA ARG A 409 -7.40 -19.13 0.57
C ARG A 409 -7.52 -19.50 -0.92
N ASN A 410 -7.05 -18.63 -1.82
CA ASN A 410 -7.39 -18.73 -3.24
C ASN A 410 -6.20 -19.08 -4.15
N ILE A 411 -4.97 -18.93 -3.68
CA ILE A 411 -3.79 -19.44 -4.38
C ILE A 411 -3.50 -20.85 -3.85
N ARG A 412 -3.68 -21.87 -4.70
CA ARG A 412 -3.49 -23.28 -4.32
C ARG A 412 -2.01 -23.60 -4.21
N CYS A 413 -1.63 -24.36 -3.16
CA CYS A 413 -0.33 -25.02 -3.06
C CYS A 413 -0.53 -26.52 -3.22
N ALA A 414 0.16 -27.16 -4.16
CA ALA A 414 0.04 -28.57 -4.51
C ALA A 414 0.24 -29.56 -3.32
N ARG A 415 0.73 -29.12 -2.18
CA ARG A 415 0.95 -29.99 -0.99
C ARG A 415 -0.25 -30.14 -0.05
N GLN A 416 -1.34 -29.40 -0.21
CA GLN A 416 -2.50 -29.53 0.70
C GLN A 416 -3.45 -30.69 0.35
N ASN A 417 -3.23 -31.41 -0.75
CA ASN A 417 -4.05 -32.52 -1.16
C ASN A 417 -3.47 -33.91 -0.83
N LYS A 418 -2.53 -34.02 0.11
CA LYS A 418 -2.02 -35.29 0.64
C LYS A 418 -2.15 -35.32 2.17
N LEU A 419 -3.37 -35.34 2.65
CA LEU A 419 -3.76 -35.83 3.98
C LEU A 419 -5.11 -36.50 3.87
#